data_210d0f20f22999db248d095947abd2ae
#
_entry.id   210d0f20f22999db248d095947abd2ae
#
_cell.length_a   1.000
_cell.length_b   1.000
_cell.length_c   1.000
_cell.angle_alpha   90.00
_cell.angle_beta   90.00
_cell.angle_gamma   90.00
#
_symmetry.space_group_name_H-M   'P 1'
#
loop_
_entity.id
_entity.type
_entity.pdbx_description
1 polymer ?
#
loop_
_entity_poly.entity_id
_entity_poly.type
_entity_poly.pdbx_seq_one_letter_code
_entity_poly.pdbx_strand_id
1 'polypeptide(L)' 'MKYKVIVYYDNMPDSEHIFSNKNDAINELHRLSVKYRNSRMYTVELVECGG' A
#
# COMPACT_ATOMS: atom_id res chain seq x y z
N MET A 1 8.51 -14.94 0.25
CA MET A 1 8.44 -13.57 -0.28
C MET A 1 7.49 -12.74 0.57
N LYS A 2 7.83 -11.49 0.73
CA LYS A 2 6.97 -10.57 1.47
C LYS A 2 6.51 -9.44 0.56
N TYR A 3 5.40 -8.84 0.92
CA TYR A 3 4.80 -7.76 0.14
C TYR A 3 4.55 -6.59 1.07
N LYS A 4 4.81 -5.39 0.58
CA LYS A 4 4.66 -4.18 1.37
C LYS A 4 3.68 -3.25 0.65
N VAL A 5 2.69 -2.76 1.40
CA VAL A 5 1.78 -1.73 0.91
C VAL A 5 2.17 -0.43 1.61
N ILE A 6 2.55 0.55 0.81
CA ILE A 6 3.02 1.83 1.32
C ILE A 6 2.01 2.92 0.99
N VAL A 7 1.62 3.67 2.00
CA VAL A 7 0.75 4.83 1.82
C VAL A 7 1.63 6.08 1.86
N TYR A 8 1.54 6.88 0.82
CA TYR A 8 2.26 8.15 0.72
C TYR A 8 1.30 9.31 0.91
N TYR A 9 1.74 10.30 1.64
CA TYR A 9 1.03 11.56 1.77
C TYR A 9 1.96 12.67 1.31
N ASP A 10 1.50 13.42 0.30
CA ASP A 10 2.29 14.53 -0.28
C ASP A 10 3.68 14.05 -0.72
N ASN A 11 3.71 12.88 -1.38
CA ASN A 11 4.93 12.25 -1.89
C ASN A 11 5.89 11.76 -0.82
N MET A 12 5.45 11.72 0.44
CA MET A 12 6.26 11.22 1.55
C MET A 12 5.62 9.98 2.15
N PRO A 13 6.42 8.97 2.51
CA PRO A 13 5.86 7.77 3.14
C PRO A 13 5.15 8.13 4.44
N ASP A 14 3.88 7.75 4.54
CA ASP A 14 3.07 8.00 5.72
C ASP A 14 2.95 6.74 6.57
N SER A 15 2.67 5.62 5.93
CA SER A 15 2.57 4.35 6.64
C SER A 15 2.94 3.19 5.74
N GLU A 16 3.30 2.07 6.36
CA GLU A 16 3.65 0.85 5.65
C GLU A 16 2.97 -0.33 6.32
N HIS A 17 2.55 -1.28 5.50
CA HIS A 17 1.94 -2.52 5.98
C HIS A 17 2.62 -3.68 5.28
N ILE A 18 3.11 -4.65 6.05
CA ILE A 18 3.83 -5.79 5.50
C ILE A 18 2.96 -7.03 5.58
N PHE A 19 2.93 -7.78 4.47
CA PHE A 19 2.15 -9.01 4.35
C PHE A 19 3.05 -10.12 3.83
N SER A 20 2.83 -11.33 4.33
CA SER A 20 3.54 -12.50 3.82
C SER A 20 2.78 -13.17 2.68
N ASN A 21 1.54 -12.75 2.43
CA ASN A 21 0.67 -13.32 1.41
C ASN A 21 0.31 -12.24 0.40
N LYS A 22 0.49 -12.56 -0.88
CA LYS A 22 0.21 -11.61 -1.95
C LYS A 22 -1.27 -11.19 -1.98
N ASN A 23 -2.17 -12.14 -1.76
CA ASN A 23 -3.60 -11.84 -1.80
C ASN A 23 -3.99 -10.85 -0.70
N ASP A 24 -3.41 -10.99 0.49
CA ASP A 24 -3.66 -10.07 1.59
C ASP A 24 -3.15 -8.67 1.24
N ALA A 25 -1.98 -8.59 0.62
CA ALA A 25 -1.41 -7.31 0.22
C ALA A 25 -2.27 -6.64 -0.85
N ILE A 26 -2.74 -7.40 -1.82
CA ILE A 26 -3.60 -6.87 -2.88
C ILE A 26 -4.92 -6.38 -2.31
N ASN A 27 -5.50 -7.13 -1.38
CA ASN A 27 -6.74 -6.74 -0.73
C ASN A 27 -6.57 -5.42 0.03
N GLU A 28 -5.46 -5.28 0.73
CA GLU A 28 -5.19 -4.05 1.46
C GLU A 28 -4.95 -2.87 0.51
N LEU A 29 -4.20 -3.12 -0.56
CA LEU A 29 -3.98 -2.10 -1.58
C LEU A 29 -5.30 -1.60 -2.14
N HIS A 30 -6.19 -2.52 -2.47
CA HIS A 30 -7.49 -2.17 -3.01
C HIS A 30 -8.33 -1.39 -2.00
N ARG A 31 -8.35 -1.84 -0.76
CA ARG A 31 -9.10 -1.18 0.31
C ARG A 31 -8.61 0.26 0.51
N LEU A 32 -7.30 0.45 0.56
CA LEU A 32 -6.71 1.77 0.76
C LEU A 32 -6.91 2.65 -0.48
N SER A 33 -6.85 2.07 -1.67
CA SER A 33 -7.10 2.80 -2.89
C SER A 33 -8.52 3.36 -2.93
N VAL A 34 -9.48 2.59 -2.46
CA VAL A 34 -10.86 3.04 -2.35
C VAL A 34 -11.00 4.12 -1.28
N LYS A 35 -10.34 3.90 -0.14
CA LYS A 35 -10.39 4.85 0.99
C LYS A 35 -9.87 6.23 0.59
N TYR A 36 -8.78 6.26 -0.18
CA TYR A 36 -8.15 7.53 -0.56
C TYR A 36 -8.48 7.94 -1.99
N ARG A 37 -9.51 7.37 -2.54
CA ARG A 37 -9.88 7.57 -3.94
C ARG A 37 -10.07 9.03 -4.34
N ASN A 38 -10.66 9.81 -3.46
CA ASN A 38 -10.94 11.22 -3.73
C ASN A 38 -9.86 12.18 -3.21
N SER A 39 -8.80 11.62 -2.69
CA SER A 39 -7.71 12.42 -2.15
C SER A 39 -6.59 12.55 -3.17
N ARG A 40 -6.15 13.77 -3.43
CA ARG A 40 -5.03 14.01 -4.34
C ARG A 40 -3.69 13.88 -3.66
N MET A 41 -3.69 13.95 -2.32
CA MET A 41 -2.46 13.95 -1.54
C MET A 41 -2.00 12.54 -1.20
N TYR A 42 -2.90 11.57 -1.23
CA TYR A 42 -2.59 10.20 -0.87
C TYR A 42 -2.36 9.33 -2.11
N THR A 43 -1.30 8.54 -2.06
CA THR A 43 -1.03 7.50 -3.06
C THR A 43 -0.71 6.22 -2.32
N VAL A 44 -1.05 5.10 -2.94
CA VAL A 44 -0.80 3.79 -2.35
C VAL A 44 0.00 2.97 -3.35
N GLU A 45 1.03 2.27 -2.87
CA GLU A 45 1.91 1.49 -3.73
C GLU A 45 2.11 0.10 -3.14
N LEU A 46 2.13 -0.91 -4.00
CA LEU A 46 2.47 -2.28 -3.61
C LEU A 46 3.87 -2.59 -4.08
N VAL A 47 4.72 -3.00 -3.15
CA VAL A 47 6.11 -3.35 -3.43
C VAL A 47 6.35 -4.78 -3.03
N GLU A 48 6.97 -5.55 -3.92
CA GLU A 48 7.36 -6.91 -3.61
C GLU A 48 8.74 -6.88 -2.96
N CYS A 49 8.83 -7.40 -1.73
CA CYS A 49 10.08 -7.47 -1.00
C CYS A 49 10.61 -8.89 -1.11
N GLY A 50 11.65 -9.07 -1.88
CA GLY A 50 12.30 -10.35 -1.98
C GLY A 50 12.97 -10.71 -0.67
N GLY A 51 12.86 -11.94 -0.28
CA GLY A 51 13.52 -12.23 0.95
C GLY A 51 13.52 -13.57 1.41
#